data_f655c43f614461e7caa2bc1319654f99
#
_entry.id   f655c43f614461e7caa2bc1319654f99
#
_cell.length_a   1.000
_cell.length_b   1.000
_cell.length_c   1.000
_cell.angle_alpha   90.00
_cell.angle_beta   90.00
_cell.angle_gamma   90.00
#
_symmetry.space_group_name_H-M   'P 1'
#
loop_
_entity.id
_entity.type
_entity.pdbx_description
1 polymer ?
#
loop_
_entity_poly.entity_id
_entity_poly.type
_entity_poly.pdbx_seq_one_letter_code
_entity_poly.pdbx_strand_id
1 'polypeptide(L)'
;MVFRFQEKDEDMEITNYIKIYNKGNDRGQFNWKPSQNGIFKINPMQGEVPSEGFTTIAITYIPSGTNFKGESERLVMNVQDGDPQYLTCIGYVNEARCDFKESTLDFEQVLVSNEQTKIAYLKNKHKATAVYSINWRLPPGITVHPLKGKIPPDSHQELKITFQLNEPMLVQGDILANIRGGKQAKLHIKAEAVVPQVRILEEEFDFGAVTFGSQATLKMNIVNDSDIAAVLDVDLSEGDAQFLEILPATEHGEDESSYLQSFHDENEDLDGKPFFTKSSKIHLTLLNNEYH
;
A
#
# COMPACT_ATOMS: atom_id res chain seq x y z
N MET A 1 -19.26 33.55 -11.00
CA MET A 1 -19.75 32.33 -10.28
C MET A 1 -18.76 31.95 -9.22
N VAL A 2 -19.19 31.57 -8.02
CA VAL A 2 -18.30 31.25 -6.91
C VAL A 2 -18.51 29.79 -6.47
N PHE A 3 -17.42 29.05 -6.37
CA PHE A 3 -17.38 27.67 -5.90
C PHE A 3 -16.71 27.63 -4.52
N ARG A 4 -17.37 27.05 -3.53
CA ARG A 4 -16.83 26.88 -2.17
C ARG A 4 -17.11 25.47 -1.70
N PHE A 5 -16.08 24.74 -1.31
CA PHE A 5 -16.23 23.42 -0.70
C PHE A 5 -16.88 23.54 0.67
N GLN A 6 -17.81 22.63 0.95
CA GLN A 6 -18.45 22.45 2.25
C GLN A 6 -17.83 21.24 2.95
N GLU A 7 -17.98 21.13 4.26
CA GLU A 7 -17.44 19.99 5.05
C GLU A 7 -17.95 18.64 4.59
N LYS A 8 -19.15 18.57 4.03
CA LYS A 8 -19.78 17.34 3.51
C LYS A 8 -19.32 16.92 2.11
N ASP A 9 -18.58 17.79 1.39
CA ASP A 9 -18.13 17.47 0.04
C ASP A 9 -16.98 16.46 0.10
N GLU A 10 -17.28 15.20 -0.28
CA GLU A 10 -16.31 14.09 -0.27
C GLU A 10 -15.41 14.11 -1.50
N ASP A 11 -15.93 14.63 -2.59
CA ASP A 11 -15.21 14.68 -3.84
C ASP A 11 -14.17 15.81 -3.88
N MET A 12 -13.16 15.62 -4.71
CA MET A 12 -12.12 16.62 -4.96
C MET A 12 -12.58 17.70 -5.93
N GLU A 13 -13.82 17.67 -6.38
CA GLU A 13 -14.40 18.61 -7.34
C GLU A 13 -15.80 19.04 -6.89
N ILE A 14 -16.24 20.20 -7.34
CA ILE A 14 -17.57 20.72 -7.06
C ILE A 14 -18.23 21.23 -8.34
N THR A 15 -19.47 20.82 -8.59
CA THR A 15 -20.23 21.19 -9.78
C THR A 15 -21.36 22.15 -9.43
N ASN A 16 -21.43 23.24 -10.15
CA ASN A 16 -22.53 24.19 -10.11
C ASN A 16 -23.16 24.34 -11.49
N TYR A 17 -24.43 24.75 -11.53
CA TYR A 17 -25.21 24.86 -12.74
C TYR A 17 -25.57 26.31 -13.02
N ILE A 18 -25.47 26.69 -14.28
CA ILE A 18 -25.97 27.97 -14.78
C ILE A 18 -27.00 27.76 -15.90
N LYS A 19 -27.88 28.71 -16.09
CA LYS A 19 -28.80 28.75 -17.23
C LYS A 19 -28.37 29.83 -18.18
N ILE A 20 -28.26 29.47 -19.45
CA ILE A 20 -28.04 30.42 -20.55
C ILE A 20 -29.41 30.67 -21.18
N TYR A 21 -29.84 31.93 -21.22
CA TYR A 21 -31.11 32.32 -21.77
C TYR A 21 -30.94 32.93 -23.16
N ASN A 22 -31.77 32.50 -24.09
CA ASN A 22 -31.94 33.15 -25.40
C ASN A 22 -33.18 34.03 -25.36
N LYS A 23 -32.99 35.33 -25.59
CA LYS A 23 -34.09 36.34 -25.65
C LYS A 23 -34.53 36.64 -27.08
N GLY A 24 -33.88 35.98 -28.05
CA GLY A 24 -34.22 36.14 -29.48
C GLY A 24 -35.29 35.16 -29.93
N ASN A 25 -35.86 35.45 -31.08
CA ASN A 25 -36.93 34.67 -31.70
C ASN A 25 -36.41 33.41 -32.43
N ASP A 26 -35.10 33.34 -32.67
CA ASP A 26 -34.46 32.22 -33.34
C ASP A 26 -33.64 31.40 -32.38
N ARG A 27 -33.31 30.13 -32.74
CA ARG A 27 -32.41 29.30 -31.98
C ARG A 27 -30.99 29.88 -32.00
N GLY A 28 -30.36 29.96 -30.82
CA GLY A 28 -28.98 30.41 -30.68
C GLY A 28 -28.03 29.22 -30.53
N GLN A 29 -26.93 29.22 -31.25
CA GLN A 29 -25.87 28.22 -31.06
C GLN A 29 -24.72 28.80 -30.23
N PHE A 30 -24.16 28.01 -29.34
CA PHE A 30 -23.05 28.41 -28.49
C PHE A 30 -21.91 27.38 -28.48
N ASN A 31 -20.69 27.87 -28.23
CA ASN A 31 -19.50 27.07 -28.05
C ASN A 31 -18.58 27.74 -27.02
N TRP A 32 -18.27 27.00 -25.95
CA TRP A 32 -17.33 27.43 -24.94
C TRP A 32 -15.89 27.18 -25.38
N LYS A 33 -15.00 28.12 -25.09
CA LYS A 33 -13.56 27.86 -25.17
C LYS A 33 -13.15 26.96 -23.99
N PRO A 34 -12.23 26.00 -24.21
CA PRO A 34 -11.67 25.20 -23.12
C PRO A 34 -11.05 26.09 -22.03
N SER A 35 -11.14 25.66 -20.79
CA SER A 35 -10.44 26.28 -19.67
C SER A 35 -8.92 26.26 -19.93
N GLN A 36 -8.27 27.41 -19.76
CA GLN A 36 -6.83 27.54 -20.02
C GLN A 36 -5.98 26.82 -18.97
N ASN A 37 -6.46 26.83 -17.73
CA ASN A 37 -5.74 26.24 -16.60
C ASN A 37 -6.24 24.82 -16.25
N GLY A 38 -7.28 24.33 -16.95
CA GLY A 38 -7.88 23.02 -16.70
C GLY A 38 -8.61 22.87 -15.37
N ILE A 39 -8.76 23.98 -14.60
CA ILE A 39 -9.39 23.98 -13.27
C ILE A 39 -10.92 24.08 -13.33
N PHE A 40 -11.48 24.44 -14.48
CA PHE A 40 -12.92 24.45 -14.70
C PHE A 40 -13.28 23.59 -15.91
N LYS A 41 -14.13 22.58 -15.70
CA LYS A 41 -14.73 21.77 -16.76
C LYS A 41 -16.14 22.30 -17.07
N ILE A 42 -16.50 22.35 -18.33
CA ILE A 42 -17.81 22.86 -18.81
C ILE A 42 -18.51 21.72 -19.55
N ASN A 43 -19.78 21.49 -19.23
CA ASN A 43 -20.59 20.47 -19.90
C ASN A 43 -22.06 20.93 -20.05
N PRO A 44 -22.62 20.94 -21.27
CA PRO A 44 -21.95 20.74 -22.56
C PRO A 44 -21.05 21.88 -22.98
N MET A 45 -19.99 21.57 -23.75
CA MET A 45 -19.07 22.58 -24.34
C MET A 45 -19.69 23.34 -25.48
N GLN A 46 -20.66 22.74 -26.17
CA GLN A 46 -21.38 23.35 -27.29
C GLN A 46 -22.81 22.86 -27.32
N GLY A 47 -23.70 23.62 -27.94
CA GLY A 47 -25.10 23.26 -28.03
C GLY A 47 -25.97 24.41 -28.56
N GLU A 48 -27.28 24.21 -28.43
CA GLU A 48 -28.30 25.16 -28.85
C GLU A 48 -29.12 25.67 -27.65
N VAL A 49 -29.56 26.90 -27.71
CA VAL A 49 -30.52 27.48 -26.79
C VAL A 49 -31.81 27.77 -27.57
N PRO A 50 -32.94 27.17 -27.18
CA PRO A 50 -34.21 27.41 -27.85
C PRO A 50 -34.57 28.90 -27.89
N SER A 51 -35.35 29.30 -28.90
CA SER A 51 -35.95 30.63 -28.95
C SER A 51 -36.76 30.91 -27.67
N GLU A 52 -36.58 32.06 -27.06
CA GLU A 52 -37.20 32.47 -25.79
C GLU A 52 -37.03 31.49 -24.63
N GLY A 53 -36.07 30.57 -24.75
CA GLY A 53 -35.80 29.48 -23.82
C GLY A 53 -34.45 29.56 -23.11
N PHE A 54 -34.06 28.45 -22.48
CA PHE A 54 -32.78 28.34 -21.83
C PHE A 54 -32.18 26.96 -21.99
N THR A 55 -30.85 26.87 -21.83
CA THR A 55 -30.08 25.63 -21.73
C THR A 55 -29.29 25.66 -20.45
N THR A 56 -29.20 24.53 -19.75
CA THR A 56 -28.45 24.40 -18.50
C THR A 56 -27.04 23.90 -18.78
N ILE A 57 -26.06 24.58 -18.21
CA ILE A 57 -24.63 24.26 -18.31
C ILE A 57 -24.13 23.87 -16.93
N ALA A 58 -23.49 22.74 -16.81
CA ALA A 58 -22.74 22.32 -15.63
C ALA A 58 -21.30 22.86 -15.71
N ILE A 59 -20.84 23.48 -14.64
CA ILE A 59 -19.45 23.93 -14.51
C ILE A 59 -18.89 23.28 -13.27
N THR A 60 -17.83 22.49 -13.46
CA THR A 60 -17.13 21.75 -12.40
C THR A 60 -15.80 22.42 -12.10
N TYR A 61 -15.60 22.81 -10.85
CA TYR A 61 -14.33 23.31 -10.34
C TYR A 61 -13.50 22.16 -9.78
N ILE A 62 -12.27 22.03 -10.26
CA ILE A 62 -11.27 21.05 -9.83
C ILE A 62 -10.07 21.86 -9.35
N PRO A 63 -9.88 22.01 -8.02
CA PRO A 63 -8.77 22.81 -7.50
C PRO A 63 -7.43 22.21 -7.89
N SER A 64 -6.47 23.06 -8.24
CA SER A 64 -5.09 22.63 -8.54
C SER A 64 -4.37 22.02 -7.32
N GLY A 65 -4.94 22.14 -6.13
CA GLY A 65 -4.45 21.57 -4.89
C GLY A 65 -3.44 22.43 -4.13
N THR A 66 -2.93 23.49 -4.74
CA THR A 66 -1.81 24.27 -4.17
C THR A 66 -2.18 25.67 -3.74
N ASN A 67 -3.35 26.19 -4.12
CA ASN A 67 -3.71 27.58 -3.91
C ASN A 67 -4.98 27.78 -3.07
N PHE A 68 -4.83 27.99 -1.76
CA PHE A 68 -5.94 28.31 -0.85
C PHE A 68 -6.43 29.77 -0.96
N LYS A 69 -5.71 30.66 -1.66
CA LYS A 69 -6.11 32.07 -1.86
C LYS A 69 -7.26 32.23 -2.85
N GLY A 70 -7.69 31.14 -3.47
CA GLY A 70 -8.70 31.13 -4.52
C GLY A 70 -8.06 31.12 -5.91
N GLU A 71 -8.74 30.46 -6.81
CA GLU A 71 -8.38 30.33 -8.22
C GLU A 71 -9.50 30.96 -9.05
N SER A 72 -9.17 31.75 -10.06
CA SER A 72 -10.16 32.39 -10.89
C SER A 72 -9.79 32.28 -12.36
N GLU A 73 -10.83 32.13 -13.18
CA GLU A 73 -10.70 32.12 -14.63
C GLU A 73 -11.91 32.81 -15.28
N ARG A 74 -11.67 33.52 -16.38
CA ARG A 74 -12.70 34.10 -17.21
C ARG A 74 -12.98 33.16 -18.37
N LEU A 75 -14.06 32.41 -18.29
CA LEU A 75 -14.54 31.51 -19.33
C LEU A 75 -15.20 32.32 -20.44
N VAL A 76 -15.02 31.88 -21.68
CA VAL A 76 -15.55 32.58 -22.89
C VAL A 76 -16.48 31.64 -23.63
N MET A 77 -17.69 32.11 -23.86
CA MET A 77 -18.69 31.47 -24.71
C MET A 77 -18.85 32.27 -25.98
N ASN A 78 -18.54 31.66 -27.11
CA ASN A 78 -18.86 32.23 -28.42
C ASN A 78 -20.33 31.93 -28.75
N VAL A 79 -21.03 32.93 -29.27
CA VAL A 79 -22.38 32.78 -29.77
C VAL A 79 -22.31 32.95 -31.28
N GLN A 80 -22.92 32.04 -32.03
CA GLN A 80 -22.96 32.15 -33.48
C GLN A 80 -23.75 33.39 -33.88
N ASP A 81 -23.17 34.17 -34.77
CA ASP A 81 -23.74 35.47 -35.27
C ASP A 81 -24.03 36.49 -34.15
N GLY A 82 -23.36 36.37 -33.00
CA GLY A 82 -23.52 37.24 -31.86
C GLY A 82 -22.22 37.55 -31.11
N ASP A 83 -22.30 38.44 -30.13
CA ASP A 83 -21.13 38.81 -29.32
C ASP A 83 -20.72 37.71 -28.33
N PRO A 84 -19.41 37.52 -28.14
CA PRO A 84 -18.90 36.57 -27.11
C PRO A 84 -19.39 36.94 -25.71
N GLN A 85 -19.82 35.95 -24.95
CA GLN A 85 -20.23 36.10 -23.57
C GLN A 85 -19.13 35.63 -22.61
N TYR A 86 -19.07 36.22 -21.44
CA TYR A 86 -18.02 35.98 -20.47
C TYR A 86 -18.59 35.58 -19.12
N LEU A 87 -17.98 34.55 -18.51
CA LEU A 87 -18.33 34.14 -17.17
C LEU A 87 -17.06 34.06 -16.32
N THR A 88 -16.95 34.87 -15.28
CA THR A 88 -15.88 34.73 -14.31
C THR A 88 -16.25 33.69 -13.29
N CYS A 89 -15.44 32.63 -13.19
CA CYS A 89 -15.54 31.59 -12.19
C CYS A 89 -14.44 31.76 -11.14
N ILE A 90 -14.79 31.64 -9.87
CA ILE A 90 -13.86 31.75 -8.74
C ILE A 90 -14.08 30.55 -7.84
N GLY A 91 -13.03 29.80 -7.61
CA GLY A 91 -13.02 28.62 -6.72
C GLY A 91 -12.22 28.89 -5.45
N TYR A 92 -12.75 28.49 -4.30
CA TYR A 92 -12.07 28.56 -3.01
C TYR A 92 -12.02 27.19 -2.37
N VAL A 93 -10.88 26.86 -1.81
CA VAL A 93 -10.72 25.71 -0.92
C VAL A 93 -10.35 26.20 0.48
N ASN A 94 -10.82 25.53 1.50
CA ASN A 94 -10.38 25.82 2.85
C ASN A 94 -8.90 25.42 2.99
N GLU A 95 -8.13 26.27 3.67
CA GLU A 95 -6.77 25.92 4.05
C GLU A 95 -6.79 24.70 4.97
N ALA A 96 -5.96 23.73 4.66
CA ALA A 96 -5.77 22.56 5.52
C ALA A 96 -4.27 22.24 5.60
N ARG A 97 -3.84 21.71 6.73
CA ARG A 97 -2.46 21.31 6.94
C ARG A 97 -2.38 19.97 7.63
N CYS A 98 -1.93 18.98 6.89
CA CYS A 98 -1.63 17.67 7.45
C CYS A 98 -0.15 17.39 7.31
N ASP A 99 0.39 16.69 8.31
CA ASP A 99 1.74 16.16 8.30
C ASP A 99 1.68 14.71 8.79
N PHE A 100 2.57 13.86 8.29
CA PHE A 100 2.80 12.57 8.91
C PHE A 100 3.45 12.75 10.28
N LYS A 101 3.10 11.89 11.23
CA LYS A 101 3.72 11.88 12.56
C LYS A 101 5.17 11.43 12.44
N GLU A 102 5.38 10.42 11.61
CA GLU A 102 6.66 9.85 11.25
C GLU A 102 7.16 10.47 9.94
N SER A 103 8.46 10.74 9.82
CA SER A 103 9.08 11.16 8.55
C SER A 103 9.50 9.98 7.69
N THR A 104 9.81 8.85 8.34
CA THR A 104 10.24 7.60 7.71
C THR A 104 9.54 6.43 8.37
N LEU A 105 9.10 5.47 7.60
CA LEU A 105 8.59 4.18 8.03
C LEU A 105 9.54 3.12 7.47
N ASP A 106 10.31 2.50 8.36
CA ASP A 106 11.28 1.46 8.01
C ASP A 106 10.69 0.10 8.33
N PHE A 107 10.60 -0.78 7.34
CA PHE A 107 10.13 -2.16 7.49
C PHE A 107 11.29 -3.11 7.85
N GLU A 108 12.54 -2.57 7.83
CA GLU A 108 13.71 -3.40 8.05
C GLU A 108 13.81 -4.52 7.01
N GLN A 109 14.26 -5.70 7.42
CA GLN A 109 14.30 -6.89 6.57
C GLN A 109 13.01 -7.68 6.70
N VAL A 110 12.39 -7.99 5.57
CA VAL A 110 11.15 -8.78 5.47
C VAL A 110 11.41 -9.98 4.59
N LEU A 111 11.02 -11.15 5.06
CA LEU A 111 11.09 -12.37 4.24
C LEU A 111 10.28 -12.21 2.95
N VAL A 112 10.87 -12.64 1.84
CA VAL A 112 10.16 -12.75 0.56
C VAL A 112 8.87 -13.56 0.75
N SER A 113 7.79 -13.10 0.13
CA SER A 113 6.42 -13.63 0.22
C SER A 113 5.71 -13.44 1.56
N ASN A 114 6.39 -13.00 2.62
CA ASN A 114 5.74 -12.66 3.87
C ASN A 114 5.11 -11.28 3.81
N GLU A 115 3.92 -11.17 4.40
CA GLU A 115 3.21 -9.90 4.55
C GLU A 115 3.59 -9.24 5.88
N GLN A 116 4.01 -7.97 5.80
CA GLN A 116 4.21 -7.14 6.97
C GLN A 116 3.41 -5.84 6.85
N THR A 117 2.67 -5.49 7.89
CA THR A 117 1.88 -4.25 7.94
C THR A 117 2.39 -3.33 9.04
N LYS A 118 2.63 -2.07 8.69
CA LYS A 118 2.92 -0.99 9.64
C LYS A 118 1.88 0.13 9.51
N ILE A 119 1.65 0.86 10.58
CA ILE A 119 0.68 1.96 10.64
C ILE A 119 1.44 3.29 10.65
N ALA A 120 1.05 4.20 9.76
CA ALA A 120 1.48 5.58 9.79
C ALA A 120 0.29 6.50 10.13
N TYR A 121 0.57 7.63 10.79
CA TYR A 121 -0.46 8.57 11.21
C TYR A 121 -0.35 9.88 10.43
N LEU A 122 -1.40 10.18 9.65
CA LEU A 122 -1.55 11.47 8.98
C LEU A 122 -2.38 12.39 9.88
N LYS A 123 -1.75 13.41 10.49
CA LYS A 123 -2.37 14.31 11.45
C LYS A 123 -2.76 15.63 10.82
N ASN A 124 -4.01 16.05 11.00
CA ASN A 124 -4.48 17.39 10.69
C ASN A 124 -4.13 18.36 11.83
N LYS A 125 -3.28 19.34 11.51
CA LYS A 125 -2.84 20.38 12.47
C LYS A 125 -3.59 21.71 12.31
N HIS A 126 -4.67 21.70 11.50
CA HIS A 126 -5.45 22.90 11.20
C HIS A 126 -6.86 22.81 11.79
N LYS A 127 -7.53 23.97 11.89
CA LYS A 127 -8.90 24.11 12.45
C LYS A 127 -10.01 23.73 11.45
N ALA A 128 -9.67 23.52 10.18
CA ALA A 128 -10.60 23.08 9.16
C ALA A 128 -10.42 21.58 8.90
N THR A 129 -11.52 20.89 8.55
CA THR A 129 -11.47 19.51 8.11
C THR A 129 -10.58 19.38 6.86
N ALA A 130 -9.60 18.52 6.91
CA ALA A 130 -8.71 18.21 5.79
C ALA A 130 -9.29 17.08 4.94
N VAL A 131 -9.30 17.26 3.62
CA VAL A 131 -9.59 16.19 2.66
C VAL A 131 -8.27 15.77 2.03
N TYR A 132 -7.99 14.48 2.02
CA TYR A 132 -6.73 13.95 1.52
C TYR A 132 -6.94 12.86 0.46
N SER A 133 -5.91 12.67 -0.37
CA SER A 133 -5.75 11.53 -1.26
C SER A 133 -4.30 11.07 -1.24
N ILE A 134 -4.09 9.75 -1.21
CA ILE A 134 -2.76 9.14 -1.16
C ILE A 134 -2.36 8.70 -2.56
N ASN A 135 -1.11 8.97 -2.93
CA ASN A 135 -0.45 8.36 -4.07
C ASN A 135 1.00 7.97 -3.72
N TRP A 136 1.55 7.03 -4.47
CA TRP A 136 2.94 6.59 -4.30
C TRP A 136 3.51 6.05 -5.61
N ARG A 137 4.85 6.00 -5.67
CA ARG A 137 5.61 5.37 -6.75
C ARG A 137 6.56 4.36 -6.13
N LEU A 138 6.00 3.25 -5.67
CA LEU A 138 6.71 2.12 -5.07
C LEU A 138 6.44 0.87 -5.91
N PRO A 139 7.26 -0.19 -5.80
CA PRO A 139 7.03 -1.44 -6.49
C PRO A 139 5.65 -2.05 -6.22
N PRO A 140 5.12 -2.90 -7.13
CA PRO A 140 3.97 -3.74 -6.83
C PRO A 140 4.22 -4.56 -5.57
N GLY A 141 3.17 -4.84 -4.80
CA GLY A 141 3.29 -5.52 -3.50
C GLY A 141 3.36 -4.58 -2.29
N ILE A 142 3.36 -3.26 -2.54
CA ILE A 142 3.20 -2.29 -1.47
C ILE A 142 1.84 -1.64 -1.63
N THR A 143 1.02 -1.73 -0.59
CA THR A 143 -0.34 -1.18 -0.59
C THR A 143 -0.54 -0.21 0.56
N VAL A 144 -1.43 0.75 0.36
CA VAL A 144 -1.77 1.76 1.36
C VAL A 144 -3.28 1.84 1.49
N HIS A 145 -3.80 1.84 2.71
CA HIS A 145 -5.23 1.96 2.96
C HIS A 145 -5.51 2.79 4.22
N PRO A 146 -6.51 3.72 4.21
CA PRO A 146 -7.34 4.13 3.06
C PRO A 146 -6.62 5.11 2.12
N LEU A 147 -7.03 5.11 0.83
CA LEU A 147 -6.43 5.96 -0.21
C LEU A 147 -6.92 7.41 -0.18
N LYS A 148 -8.10 7.66 0.36
CA LYS A 148 -8.71 8.99 0.47
C LYS A 148 -9.61 9.07 1.68
N GLY A 149 -9.81 10.26 2.20
CA GLY A 149 -10.69 10.47 3.34
C GLY A 149 -10.70 11.91 3.83
N LYS A 150 -11.33 12.08 4.99
CA LYS A 150 -11.42 13.36 5.71
C LYS A 150 -10.81 13.21 7.09
N ILE A 151 -10.09 14.22 7.53
CA ILE A 151 -9.51 14.28 8.87
C ILE A 151 -10.08 15.52 9.56
N PRO A 152 -10.89 15.37 10.62
CA PRO A 152 -11.38 16.50 11.41
C PRO A 152 -10.24 17.35 11.97
N PRO A 153 -10.55 18.57 12.44
CA PRO A 153 -9.56 19.40 13.14
C PRO A 153 -8.90 18.67 14.30
N ASP A 154 -7.60 18.87 14.48
CA ASP A 154 -6.78 18.31 15.55
C ASP A 154 -6.81 16.76 15.68
N SER A 155 -7.35 16.08 14.67
CA SER A 155 -7.45 14.63 14.59
C SER A 155 -6.39 14.02 13.65
N HIS A 156 -6.36 12.70 13.58
CA HIS A 156 -5.47 11.95 12.68
C HIS A 156 -6.22 10.84 11.95
N GLN A 157 -5.63 10.39 10.86
CA GLN A 157 -6.01 9.19 10.13
C GLN A 157 -4.89 8.16 10.19
N GLU A 158 -5.24 6.95 10.57
CA GLU A 158 -4.36 5.80 10.46
C GLU A 158 -4.33 5.31 9.02
N LEU A 159 -3.12 5.15 8.49
CA LEU A 159 -2.87 4.55 7.19
C LEU A 159 -2.14 3.24 7.41
N LYS A 160 -2.77 2.13 7.01
CA LYS A 160 -2.14 0.81 6.97
C LYS A 160 -1.30 0.71 5.70
N ILE A 161 -0.02 0.44 5.88
CA ILE A 161 0.92 0.25 4.79
C ILE A 161 1.39 -1.19 4.86
N THR A 162 1.03 -1.97 3.86
CA THR A 162 1.35 -3.39 3.77
C THR A 162 2.44 -3.60 2.74
N PHE A 163 3.45 -4.35 3.14
CA PHE A 163 4.60 -4.73 2.34
C PHE A 163 4.58 -6.25 2.13
N GLN A 164 4.57 -6.68 0.87
CA GLN A 164 4.67 -8.08 0.47
C GLN A 164 5.32 -8.15 -0.91
N LEU A 165 6.55 -8.65 -0.99
CA LEU A 165 7.28 -8.83 -2.23
C LEU A 165 7.62 -10.30 -2.47
N ASN A 166 7.62 -10.72 -3.72
CA ASN A 166 7.89 -12.11 -4.12
C ASN A 166 9.33 -12.32 -4.59
N GLU A 167 10.14 -11.25 -4.61
CA GLU A 167 11.54 -11.29 -5.03
C GLU A 167 12.39 -10.43 -4.08
N PRO A 168 13.67 -10.81 -3.84
CA PRO A 168 14.59 -10.00 -3.04
C PRO A 168 14.78 -8.62 -3.68
N MET A 169 14.56 -7.56 -2.90
CA MET A 169 14.64 -6.20 -3.40
C MET A 169 14.81 -5.20 -2.27
N LEU A 170 15.69 -4.22 -2.46
CA LEU A 170 15.74 -3.02 -1.64
C LEU A 170 14.70 -2.01 -2.13
N VAL A 171 13.81 -1.58 -1.25
CA VAL A 171 12.75 -0.62 -1.55
C VAL A 171 13.00 0.69 -0.81
N GLN A 172 13.05 1.77 -1.57
CA GLN A 172 13.09 3.13 -1.06
C GLN A 172 12.17 4.01 -1.89
N GLY A 173 11.35 4.82 -1.25
CA GLY A 173 10.47 5.75 -1.95
C GLY A 173 9.53 6.48 -1.02
N ASP A 174 8.59 7.22 -1.61
CA ASP A 174 7.75 8.14 -0.88
C ASP A 174 6.26 7.84 -1.09
N ILE A 175 5.52 7.86 0.01
CA ILE A 175 4.08 7.97 0.02
C ILE A 175 3.73 9.45 0.19
N LEU A 176 2.89 9.94 -0.71
CA LEU A 176 2.51 11.34 -0.79
C LEU A 176 1.03 11.50 -0.46
N ALA A 177 0.73 12.30 0.57
CA ALA A 177 -0.63 12.70 0.89
C ALA A 177 -0.91 14.09 0.29
N ASN A 178 -1.76 14.13 -0.74
CA ASN A 178 -2.23 15.37 -1.34
C ASN A 178 -3.37 15.92 -0.49
N ILE A 179 -3.20 17.10 0.06
CA ILE A 179 -4.18 17.76 0.92
C ILE A 179 -4.89 18.83 0.10
N ARG A 180 -6.22 18.75 0.00
CA ARG A 180 -7.01 19.76 -0.69
C ARG A 180 -6.85 21.13 -0.01
N GLY A 181 -6.38 22.12 -0.77
CA GLY A 181 -6.12 23.48 -0.25
C GLY A 181 -4.92 23.58 0.68
N GLY A 182 -4.03 22.56 0.71
CA GLY A 182 -2.86 22.53 1.56
C GLY A 182 -1.61 22.03 0.84
N LYS A 183 -0.52 21.99 1.58
CA LYS A 183 0.74 21.41 1.08
C LYS A 183 0.67 19.89 1.14
N GLN A 184 1.33 19.25 0.20
CA GLN A 184 1.52 17.80 0.19
C GLN A 184 2.36 17.38 1.40
N ALA A 185 1.89 16.36 2.12
CA ALA A 185 2.66 15.69 3.17
C ALA A 185 3.37 14.45 2.58
N LYS A 186 4.55 14.15 3.10
CA LYS A 186 5.44 13.11 2.59
C LYS A 186 5.86 12.17 3.71
N LEU A 187 5.80 10.87 3.44
CA LEU A 187 6.32 9.79 4.28
C LEU A 187 7.32 8.98 3.46
N HIS A 188 8.55 8.87 3.95
CA HIS A 188 9.56 8.04 3.30
C HIS A 188 9.43 6.58 3.76
N ILE A 189 9.47 5.64 2.81
CA ILE A 189 9.41 4.21 3.06
C ILE A 189 10.76 3.59 2.78
N LYS A 190 11.20 2.72 3.69
CA LYS A 190 12.36 1.84 3.52
C LYS A 190 11.96 0.42 3.86
N ALA A 191 12.44 -0.52 3.09
CA ALA A 191 12.26 -1.95 3.32
C ALA A 191 13.29 -2.73 2.50
N GLU A 192 13.64 -3.90 2.95
CA GLU A 192 14.47 -4.86 2.22
C GLU A 192 13.77 -6.22 2.23
N ALA A 193 13.36 -6.70 1.05
CA ALA A 193 12.88 -8.08 0.90
C ALA A 193 14.08 -9.00 0.76
N VAL A 194 14.18 -9.99 1.63
CA VAL A 194 15.34 -10.89 1.72
C VAL A 194 14.93 -12.35 1.71
N VAL A 195 15.86 -13.20 1.29
CA VAL A 195 15.74 -14.66 1.35
C VAL A 195 16.78 -15.17 2.36
N PRO A 196 16.44 -16.07 3.27
CA PRO A 196 17.41 -16.62 4.21
C PRO A 196 18.50 -17.41 3.48
N GLN A 197 19.73 -17.36 4.00
CA GLN A 197 20.86 -18.09 3.47
C GLN A 197 21.21 -19.22 4.44
N VAL A 198 20.88 -20.44 4.02
CA VAL A 198 21.12 -21.63 4.83
C VAL A 198 22.07 -22.56 4.10
N ARG A 199 22.96 -23.17 4.84
CA ARG A 199 23.88 -24.18 4.32
C ARG A 199 24.06 -25.33 5.29
N ILE A 200 24.30 -26.52 4.76
CA ILE A 200 24.75 -27.70 5.49
C ILE A 200 26.29 -27.65 5.49
N LEU A 201 26.90 -27.88 6.65
CA LEU A 201 28.37 -27.81 6.77
C LEU A 201 29.06 -29.04 6.19
N GLU A 202 28.40 -30.17 6.25
CA GLU A 202 28.90 -31.43 5.73
C GLU A 202 28.47 -31.62 4.27
N GLU A 203 29.43 -31.89 3.39
CA GLU A 203 29.18 -32.17 1.98
C GLU A 203 28.78 -33.62 1.71
N GLU A 204 29.15 -34.54 2.63
CA GLU A 204 28.94 -35.98 2.52
C GLU A 204 28.74 -36.63 3.90
N PHE A 205 27.89 -37.63 3.97
CA PHE A 205 27.64 -38.44 5.14
C PHE A 205 27.99 -39.90 4.87
N ASP A 206 29.20 -40.30 5.20
CA ASP A 206 29.65 -41.70 5.08
C ASP A 206 29.43 -42.46 6.41
N PHE A 207 28.44 -43.35 6.41
CA PHE A 207 28.15 -44.22 7.57
C PHE A 207 29.13 -45.42 7.69
N GLY A 208 30.02 -45.57 6.73
CA GLY A 208 30.95 -46.70 6.69
C GLY A 208 30.24 -48.05 6.62
N ALA A 209 30.93 -49.08 7.13
CA ALA A 209 30.35 -50.43 7.20
C ALA A 209 29.50 -50.60 8.46
N VAL A 210 28.18 -50.61 8.30
CA VAL A 210 27.22 -50.82 9.41
C VAL A 210 26.81 -52.32 9.45
N THR A 211 26.88 -52.94 10.63
CA THR A 211 26.47 -54.34 10.82
C THR A 211 24.95 -54.47 10.67
N PHE A 212 24.50 -55.54 10.01
CA PHE A 212 23.07 -55.80 9.83
C PHE A 212 22.34 -55.84 11.18
N GLY A 213 21.25 -55.03 11.29
CA GLY A 213 20.47 -54.88 12.53
C GLY A 213 21.05 -53.93 13.57
N SER A 214 22.15 -53.22 13.27
CA SER A 214 22.65 -52.10 14.08
C SER A 214 22.34 -50.77 13.45
N GLN A 215 22.48 -49.69 14.23
CA GLN A 215 22.29 -48.31 13.82
C GLN A 215 23.63 -47.56 13.88
N ALA A 216 23.81 -46.63 12.96
CA ALA A 216 24.90 -45.67 12.99
C ALA A 216 24.29 -44.24 12.93
N THR A 217 24.83 -43.33 13.74
CA THR A 217 24.36 -41.94 13.81
C THR A 217 25.49 -41.01 13.45
N LEU A 218 25.21 -40.09 12.53
CA LEU A 218 26.09 -38.99 12.19
C LEU A 218 25.38 -37.67 12.52
N LYS A 219 26.17 -36.65 12.88
CA LYS A 219 25.67 -35.31 13.17
C LYS A 219 25.69 -34.49 11.90
N MET A 220 24.58 -33.87 11.56
CA MET A 220 24.44 -32.88 10.49
C MET A 220 24.37 -31.49 11.12
N ASN A 221 25.18 -30.57 10.64
CA ASN A 221 25.16 -29.18 11.08
C ASN A 221 24.56 -28.29 9.99
N ILE A 222 23.45 -27.64 10.33
CA ILE A 222 22.77 -26.69 9.45
C ILE A 222 22.97 -25.31 10.04
N VAL A 223 23.50 -24.39 9.23
CA VAL A 223 23.80 -23.01 9.66
C VAL A 223 22.96 -22.03 8.84
N ASN A 224 22.34 -21.10 9.55
CA ASN A 224 21.70 -19.95 8.93
C ASN A 224 22.68 -18.78 8.99
N ASP A 225 23.22 -18.39 7.82
CA ASP A 225 24.17 -17.27 7.67
C ASP A 225 23.47 -15.90 7.49
N SER A 226 22.16 -15.85 7.68
CA SER A 226 21.37 -14.62 7.54
C SER A 226 20.82 -14.12 8.87
N ASP A 227 20.53 -12.81 8.95
CA ASP A 227 19.97 -12.16 10.16
C ASP A 227 18.48 -12.45 10.38
N ILE A 228 17.87 -13.31 9.55
CA ILE A 228 16.44 -13.64 9.60
C ILE A 228 16.26 -15.14 9.82
N ALA A 229 15.17 -15.52 10.48
CA ALA A 229 14.84 -16.93 10.68
C ALA A 229 14.54 -17.63 9.35
N ALA A 230 15.07 -18.82 9.17
CA ALA A 230 14.81 -19.69 8.03
C ALA A 230 13.90 -20.86 8.43
N VAL A 231 12.94 -21.16 7.58
CA VAL A 231 12.11 -22.35 7.67
C VAL A 231 12.60 -23.37 6.64
N LEU A 232 12.87 -24.58 7.07
CA LEU A 232 13.42 -25.64 6.24
C LEU A 232 12.47 -26.83 6.24
N ASP A 233 12.20 -27.35 5.05
CA ASP A 233 11.56 -28.64 4.86
C ASP A 233 12.61 -29.64 4.39
N VAL A 234 12.82 -30.71 5.15
CA VAL A 234 13.72 -31.80 4.76
C VAL A 234 12.88 -32.92 4.18
N ASP A 235 13.11 -33.24 2.91
CA ASP A 235 12.40 -34.30 2.20
C ASP A 235 13.31 -35.52 2.04
N LEU A 236 12.92 -36.63 2.66
CA LEU A 236 13.61 -37.93 2.61
C LEU A 236 12.86 -38.94 1.72
N SER A 237 12.00 -38.49 0.81
CA SER A 237 11.16 -39.36 -0.02
C SER A 237 11.90 -39.98 -1.21
N GLU A 238 13.08 -39.47 -1.57
CA GLU A 238 13.83 -39.96 -2.74
C GLU A 238 14.97 -40.93 -2.34
N GLY A 239 15.22 -41.89 -3.20
CA GLY A 239 16.30 -42.86 -3.07
C GLY A 239 16.09 -43.89 -1.96
N ASP A 240 17.21 -44.32 -1.35
CA ASP A 240 17.22 -45.30 -0.24
C ASP A 240 16.97 -44.67 1.13
N ALA A 241 16.38 -43.48 1.18
CA ALA A 241 16.08 -42.73 2.39
C ALA A 241 15.16 -43.45 3.39
N GLN A 242 14.51 -44.56 2.97
CA GLN A 242 13.72 -45.43 3.86
C GLN A 242 14.49 -45.99 5.05
N PHE A 243 15.82 -45.93 5.00
CA PHE A 243 16.72 -46.38 6.07
C PHE A 243 17.31 -45.22 6.88
N LEU A 244 16.98 -43.98 6.54
CA LEU A 244 17.44 -42.78 7.22
C LEU A 244 16.34 -42.21 8.09
N GLU A 245 16.74 -41.73 9.25
CA GLU A 245 15.90 -40.96 10.16
C GLU A 245 16.68 -39.73 10.61
N ILE A 246 16.03 -38.57 10.60
CA ILE A 246 16.60 -37.33 11.10
C ILE A 246 16.00 -37.08 12.47
N LEU A 247 16.84 -36.99 13.48
CA LEU A 247 16.44 -36.70 14.84
C LEU A 247 17.04 -35.35 15.27
N PRO A 248 16.33 -34.59 16.11
CA PRO A 248 16.91 -33.39 16.71
C PRO A 248 18.08 -33.78 17.60
N ALA A 249 19.20 -33.09 17.48
CA ALA A 249 20.33 -33.31 18.37
C ALA A 249 19.98 -32.75 19.75
N THR A 250 19.81 -33.63 20.76
CA THR A 250 19.72 -33.23 22.17
C THR A 250 21.14 -33.11 22.72
N GLU A 251 21.63 -31.90 22.93
CA GLU A 251 22.82 -31.68 23.72
C GLU A 251 22.48 -31.96 25.21
N HIS A 252 23.13 -32.94 25.80
CA HIS A 252 23.08 -33.12 27.25
C HIS A 252 23.91 -32.04 27.93
N GLY A 253 23.23 -31.05 28.50
CA GLY A 253 23.80 -30.07 29.44
C GLY A 253 23.60 -28.63 29.08
N GLU A 254 22.75 -27.99 29.87
CA GLU A 254 22.54 -26.56 30.04
C GLU A 254 21.59 -25.85 29.09
N ASP A 255 20.43 -25.48 29.66
CA ASP A 255 19.38 -24.56 29.24
C ASP A 255 18.62 -24.84 27.92
N GLU A 256 17.54 -25.59 28.09
CA GLU A 256 16.51 -25.94 27.07
C GLU A 256 15.67 -24.79 26.51
N SER A 257 16.04 -23.53 26.57
CA SER A 257 15.06 -22.48 26.30
C SER A 257 15.18 -21.72 24.98
N SER A 258 16.14 -22.00 24.10
CA SER A 258 16.31 -21.10 22.95
C SER A 258 16.29 -21.68 21.52
N TYR A 259 16.31 -22.99 21.30
CA TYR A 259 16.58 -23.47 19.92
C TYR A 259 15.50 -24.27 19.20
N LEU A 260 14.41 -24.70 19.86
CA LEU A 260 13.36 -25.48 19.20
C LEU A 260 11.96 -25.05 19.68
N GLN A 261 11.33 -24.15 18.99
CA GLN A 261 9.87 -23.95 19.12
C GLN A 261 9.14 -24.75 18.05
N SER A 262 8.39 -25.74 18.57
CA SER A 262 7.27 -26.49 17.99
C SER A 262 7.57 -27.51 16.89
N PHE A 263 7.72 -28.76 17.31
CA PHE A 263 7.20 -29.87 16.53
C PHE A 263 5.68 -29.86 16.67
N HIS A 264 4.95 -29.56 15.61
CA HIS A 264 3.54 -29.90 15.50
C HIS A 264 3.43 -31.20 14.72
N ASP A 265 3.28 -32.29 15.44
CA ASP A 265 2.86 -33.57 14.89
C ASP A 265 1.33 -33.56 14.90
N GLU A 266 0.71 -33.48 13.72
CA GLU A 266 -0.76 -33.49 13.57
C GLU A 266 -1.37 -34.90 13.66
N ASN A 267 -0.63 -35.93 14.10
CA ASN A 267 -1.12 -37.31 14.21
C ASN A 267 -0.76 -37.95 15.56
N GLU A 268 -1.49 -37.61 16.61
CA GLU A 268 -1.59 -38.44 17.81
C GLU A 268 -2.79 -39.37 17.64
N ASP A 269 -2.53 -40.71 17.78
CA ASP A 269 -3.63 -41.65 17.96
C ASP A 269 -4.12 -41.66 19.43
N LEU A 270 -5.32 -42.20 19.64
CA LEU A 270 -6.05 -42.16 20.91
C LEU A 270 -5.36 -42.90 22.09
N ASP A 271 -4.18 -43.51 21.89
CA ASP A 271 -3.46 -44.28 22.89
C ASP A 271 -2.10 -43.68 23.33
N GLY A 272 -1.76 -42.47 22.83
CA GLY A 272 -0.58 -41.72 23.27
C GLY A 272 0.76 -42.40 22.97
N LYS A 273 0.82 -43.27 21.96
CA LYS A 273 2.07 -43.81 21.42
C LYS A 273 2.38 -43.17 20.08
N PRO A 274 3.63 -42.69 19.87
CA PRO A 274 4.01 -42.15 18.58
C PRO A 274 3.91 -43.26 17.53
N PHE A 275 2.92 -43.14 16.64
CA PHE A 275 2.84 -43.99 15.46
C PHE A 275 3.76 -43.37 14.42
N PHE A 276 4.92 -43.99 14.21
CA PHE A 276 5.81 -43.62 13.10
C PHE A 276 5.15 -43.99 11.77
N THR A 277 4.22 -43.14 11.30
CA THR A 277 3.87 -43.11 9.89
C THR A 277 5.06 -42.46 9.19
N LYS A 278 5.56 -43.09 8.11
CA LYS A 278 6.59 -42.60 7.21
C LYS A 278 6.22 -41.20 6.65
N SER A 279 6.29 -40.18 7.48
CA SER A 279 6.30 -38.80 6.96
C SER A 279 7.74 -38.49 6.57
N SER A 280 8.00 -38.46 5.28
CA SER A 280 9.30 -38.15 4.70
C SER A 280 9.63 -36.66 4.77
N LYS A 281 8.89 -35.86 5.54
CA LYS A 281 9.08 -34.39 5.64
C LYS A 281 9.21 -33.95 7.09
N ILE A 282 10.29 -33.23 7.37
CA ILE A 282 10.55 -32.61 8.67
C ILE A 282 10.60 -31.11 8.47
N HIS A 283 9.81 -30.38 9.23
CA HIS A 283 9.77 -28.93 9.22
C HIS A 283 10.63 -28.38 10.36
N LEU A 284 11.66 -27.61 10.03
CA LEU A 284 12.60 -27.03 10.98
C LEU A 284 12.60 -25.50 10.83
N THR A 285 12.55 -24.79 11.96
CA THR A 285 12.76 -23.35 12.00
C THR A 285 14.12 -23.08 12.64
N LEU A 286 15.02 -22.46 11.87
CA LEU A 286 16.32 -22.01 12.36
C LEU A 286 16.23 -20.53 12.70
N LEU A 287 16.44 -20.20 13.97
CA LEU A 287 16.59 -18.82 14.43
C LEU A 287 17.97 -18.30 14.01
N ASN A 288 18.08 -16.98 13.82
CA ASN A 288 19.37 -16.35 13.62
C ASN A 288 20.24 -16.51 14.88
N ASN A 289 21.51 -16.85 14.68
CA ASN A 289 22.48 -16.83 15.77
C ASN A 289 22.89 -15.38 16.04
N GLU A 290 22.29 -14.75 17.05
CA GLU A 290 22.88 -13.54 17.64
C GLU A 290 24.11 -13.96 18.45
N TYR A 291 25.29 -13.88 17.82
CA TYR A 291 26.55 -13.89 18.56
C TYR A 291 26.74 -12.48 19.15
N HIS A 292 26.70 -12.40 20.46
CA HIS A 292 27.29 -11.30 21.23
C HIS A 292 28.80 -11.51 21.41
#